data_46f2555e680d6c8b261d215607e5ab11
#
_entry.id   46f2555e680d6c8b261d215607e5ab11
#
_cell.length_a   1.000
_cell.length_b   1.000
_cell.length_c   1.000
_cell.angle_alpha   90.00
_cell.angle_beta   90.00
_cell.angle_gamma   90.00
#
_symmetry.space_group_name_H-M   'P 1'
#
loop_
_entity.id
_entity.type
_entity.pdbx_description
1 polymer ?
#
loop_
_entity_poly.entity_id
_entity_poly.type
_entity_poly.pdbx_seq_one_letter_code
_entity_poly.pdbx_strand_id
1 'polypeptide(L)'
;MDKHFQAEPWRHRLLRLWRHHWQAERAAHRAVPDALAAQLMQRVRASEQRHTGQIVLCIEGALPPSYAWRAGRQASLAAVVRQRAMAWFGRLRVWDTEYNNGVLIYLLLAERRIEIVTDRGLQRCASAQDWQAAVDRLAAHLQAGRIEDGLTQALEEVSALLVTHFPQRAGEPQRNELPDRVLRV
;
A
#
# COMPACT_ATOMS: atom_id res chain seq x y z
N MET A 1 21.09 -2.13 -7.15
CA MET A 1 21.85 -3.10 -6.30
C MET A 1 22.60 -2.26 -5.29
N ASP A 2 22.04 -2.15 -4.05
CA ASP A 2 22.59 -1.30 -2.99
C ASP A 2 24.01 -1.74 -2.60
N LYS A 3 25.00 -0.96 -2.96
CA LYS A 3 26.42 -1.24 -2.73
C LYS A 3 26.86 -1.21 -1.25
N HIS A 4 25.95 -0.90 -0.30
CA HIS A 4 26.25 -0.75 1.12
C HIS A 4 25.30 -1.52 2.06
N PHE A 5 24.63 -2.55 1.56
CA PHE A 5 23.78 -3.37 2.42
C PHE A 5 24.63 -4.19 3.39
N GLN A 6 24.59 -3.85 4.70
CA GLN A 6 25.15 -4.68 5.76
C GLN A 6 24.07 -5.62 6.29
N ALA A 7 24.40 -6.91 6.39
CA ALA A 7 23.47 -7.91 6.89
C ALA A 7 23.13 -7.63 8.37
N GLU A 8 21.84 -7.68 8.71
CA GLU A 8 21.38 -7.51 10.09
C GLU A 8 21.87 -8.66 11.00
N PRO A 9 22.09 -8.39 12.30
CA PRO A 9 22.41 -9.42 13.28
C PRO A 9 21.34 -10.53 13.31
N TRP A 10 21.75 -11.77 13.47
CA TRP A 10 20.87 -12.94 13.45
C TRP A 10 19.73 -12.87 14.49
N ARG A 11 19.95 -12.24 15.66
CA ARG A 11 18.95 -12.03 16.72
C ARG A 11 17.75 -11.21 16.23
N HIS A 12 18.00 -10.11 15.50
CA HIS A 12 16.94 -9.27 14.94
C HIS A 12 16.09 -10.04 13.92
N ARG A 13 16.73 -10.92 13.16
CA ARG A 13 16.06 -11.77 12.17
C ARG A 13 15.17 -12.82 12.82
N LEU A 14 15.65 -13.48 13.90
CA LEU A 14 14.83 -14.44 14.66
C LEU A 14 13.64 -13.75 15.31
N LEU A 15 13.82 -12.58 15.94
CA LEU A 15 12.72 -11.79 16.50
C LEU A 15 11.70 -11.39 15.42
N ARG A 16 12.18 -11.04 14.22
CA ARG A 16 11.30 -10.74 13.08
C ARG A 16 10.49 -11.97 12.67
N LEU A 17 11.11 -13.12 12.47
CA LEU A 17 10.42 -14.36 12.11
C LEU A 17 9.37 -14.74 13.17
N TRP A 18 9.71 -14.65 14.45
CA TRP A 18 8.80 -14.90 15.55
C TRP A 18 7.62 -13.93 15.55
N ARG A 19 7.86 -12.62 15.40
CA ARG A 19 6.81 -11.59 15.29
C ARG A 19 5.87 -11.85 14.12
N HIS A 20 6.40 -12.22 12.95
CA HIS A 20 5.60 -12.53 11.76
C HIS A 20 4.78 -13.79 11.94
N HIS A 21 5.30 -14.80 12.61
CA HIS A 21 4.56 -16.05 12.86
C HIS A 21 3.34 -15.83 13.77
N TRP A 22 3.49 -15.06 14.86
CA TRP A 22 2.41 -14.85 15.83
C TRP A 22 1.37 -13.80 15.40
N GLN A 23 1.68 -12.94 14.47
CA GLN A 23 0.76 -11.89 14.00
C GLN A 23 -0.03 -12.27 12.74
N ALA A 24 0.22 -13.45 12.15
CA ALA A 24 -0.06 -13.71 10.75
C ALA A 24 -1.55 -13.72 10.35
N GLU A 25 -2.46 -14.37 11.10
CA GLU A 25 -3.78 -14.65 10.47
C GLU A 25 -4.91 -13.67 10.80
N ARG A 26 -4.84 -12.97 11.92
CA ARG A 26 -5.97 -12.12 12.38
C ARG A 26 -5.59 -10.65 12.61
N ALA A 27 -4.33 -10.29 12.40
CA ALA A 27 -3.86 -8.94 12.69
C ALA A 27 -4.49 -7.90 11.76
N ALA A 28 -4.59 -8.22 10.47
CA ALA A 28 -5.19 -7.32 9.48
C ALA A 28 -6.67 -7.04 9.77
N HIS A 29 -7.45 -8.07 10.12
CA HIS A 29 -8.86 -7.92 10.48
C HIS A 29 -9.07 -7.19 11.81
N ARG A 30 -8.15 -7.34 12.76
CA ARG A 30 -8.21 -6.58 14.03
C ARG A 30 -7.81 -5.12 13.84
N ALA A 31 -6.80 -4.86 13.02
CA ALA A 31 -6.31 -3.50 12.75
C ALA A 31 -7.27 -2.70 11.87
N VAL A 32 -7.94 -3.38 10.94
CA VAL A 32 -8.95 -2.81 10.05
C VAL A 32 -10.20 -3.70 10.16
N PRO A 33 -11.08 -3.46 11.16
CA PRO A 33 -12.34 -4.17 11.31
C PRO A 33 -13.28 -3.95 10.11
N ASP A 34 -14.33 -4.77 9.99
CA ASP A 34 -15.27 -4.72 8.87
C ASP A 34 -15.92 -3.33 8.71
N ALA A 35 -16.26 -2.67 9.83
CA ALA A 35 -16.80 -1.32 9.80
C ALA A 35 -15.83 -0.31 9.18
N LEU A 36 -14.57 -0.33 9.58
CA LEU A 36 -13.53 0.54 9.02
C LEU A 36 -13.25 0.19 7.55
N ALA A 37 -13.18 -1.11 7.21
CA ALA A 37 -13.01 -1.53 5.83
C ALA A 37 -14.15 -1.03 4.94
N ALA A 38 -15.40 -1.07 5.41
CA ALA A 38 -16.56 -0.54 4.69
C ALA A 38 -16.47 0.98 4.51
N GLN A 39 -16.05 1.73 5.53
CA GLN A 39 -15.85 3.19 5.45
C GLN A 39 -14.75 3.54 4.45
N LEU A 40 -13.60 2.85 4.49
CA LEU A 40 -12.51 3.07 3.53
C LEU A 40 -12.96 2.76 2.10
N MET A 41 -13.72 1.69 1.90
CA MET A 41 -14.28 1.34 0.59
C MET A 41 -15.25 2.42 0.07
N GLN A 42 -16.11 2.99 0.94
CA GLN A 42 -16.97 4.12 0.56
C GLN A 42 -16.16 5.36 0.16
N ARG A 43 -15.07 5.65 0.87
CA ARG A 43 -14.15 6.75 0.51
C ARG A 43 -13.46 6.51 -0.83
N VAL A 44 -13.02 5.27 -1.12
CA VAL A 44 -12.47 4.90 -2.43
C VAL A 44 -13.50 5.19 -3.52
N ARG A 45 -14.73 4.70 -3.38
CA ARG A 45 -15.81 4.95 -4.36
C ARG A 45 -16.10 6.44 -4.56
N ALA A 46 -16.20 7.20 -3.47
CA ALA A 46 -16.41 8.64 -3.56
C ALA A 46 -15.24 9.38 -4.22
N SER A 47 -14.02 8.89 -4.03
CA SER A 47 -12.84 9.39 -4.70
C SER A 47 -12.88 9.11 -6.20
N GLU A 48 -13.14 7.88 -6.59
CA GLU A 48 -13.17 7.43 -7.99
C GLU A 48 -14.27 8.10 -8.83
N GLN A 49 -15.27 8.73 -8.21
CA GLN A 49 -16.22 9.58 -8.93
C GLN A 49 -15.61 10.88 -9.46
N ARG A 50 -14.44 11.28 -8.98
CA ARG A 50 -13.78 12.55 -9.33
C ARG A 50 -12.61 12.37 -10.29
N HIS A 51 -12.16 11.15 -10.51
CA HIS A 51 -11.01 10.81 -11.36
C HIS A 51 -11.18 9.44 -12.02
N THR A 52 -10.43 9.17 -13.06
CA THR A 52 -10.46 7.89 -13.80
C THR A 52 -9.54 6.82 -13.20
N GLY A 53 -8.70 7.18 -12.22
CA GLY A 53 -7.77 6.23 -11.59
C GLY A 53 -8.46 5.26 -10.64
N GLN A 54 -7.84 4.11 -10.41
CA GLN A 54 -8.35 3.05 -9.55
C GLN A 54 -7.47 2.88 -8.32
N ILE A 55 -8.07 2.75 -7.13
CA ILE A 55 -7.36 2.66 -5.85
C ILE A 55 -7.65 1.32 -5.17
N VAL A 56 -6.60 0.57 -4.87
CA VAL A 56 -6.70 -0.69 -4.12
C VAL A 56 -5.97 -0.56 -2.78
N LEU A 57 -6.64 -0.97 -1.70
CA LEU A 57 -6.06 -1.05 -0.36
C LEU A 57 -5.73 -2.52 -0.05
N CYS A 58 -4.47 -2.79 0.34
CA CYS A 58 -4.03 -4.11 0.79
C CYS A 58 -3.34 -4.00 2.15
N ILE A 59 -3.95 -4.59 3.16
CA ILE A 59 -3.46 -4.66 4.53
C ILE A 59 -2.98 -6.08 4.81
N GLU A 60 -1.68 -6.26 4.95
CA GLU A 60 -1.06 -7.55 5.25
C GLU A 60 -0.60 -7.58 6.71
N GLY A 61 -1.01 -8.62 7.45
CA GLY A 61 -0.66 -8.77 8.85
C GLY A 61 0.83 -8.99 9.05
N ALA A 62 1.43 -9.88 8.24
CA ALA A 62 2.82 -10.27 8.33
C ALA A 62 3.38 -10.76 6.99
N LEU A 63 4.68 -10.62 6.78
CA LEU A 63 5.35 -11.17 5.60
C LEU A 63 5.34 -12.72 5.62
N PRO A 64 5.15 -13.35 4.47
CA PRO A 64 5.41 -14.79 4.35
C PRO A 64 6.84 -15.13 4.77
N PRO A 65 7.09 -16.34 5.32
CA PRO A 65 8.41 -16.73 5.84
C PRO A 65 9.54 -16.56 4.83
N SER A 66 9.29 -16.80 3.55
CA SER A 66 10.27 -16.62 2.46
C SER A 66 10.73 -15.17 2.30
N TYR A 67 9.82 -14.21 2.48
CA TYR A 67 10.14 -12.78 2.45
C TYR A 67 10.81 -12.33 3.75
N ALA A 68 10.26 -12.73 4.91
CA ALA A 68 10.82 -12.40 6.22
C ALA A 68 12.26 -12.92 6.37
N TRP A 69 12.57 -14.10 5.82
CA TRP A 69 13.91 -14.68 5.84
C TRP A 69 14.92 -13.91 4.99
N ARG A 70 14.49 -13.36 3.84
CA ARG A 70 15.37 -12.57 2.97
C ARG A 70 15.68 -11.20 3.54
N ALA A 71 14.74 -10.63 4.32
CA ALA A 71 14.90 -9.33 4.95
C ALA A 71 16.09 -9.34 5.94
N GLY A 72 17.04 -8.44 5.77
CA GLY A 72 18.25 -8.35 6.58
C GLY A 72 19.32 -9.38 6.27
N ARG A 73 19.10 -10.29 5.31
CA ARG A 73 20.08 -11.27 4.87
C ARG A 73 20.54 -11.04 3.43
N GLN A 74 19.60 -10.88 2.51
CA GLN A 74 19.85 -10.75 1.08
C GLN A 74 19.47 -9.36 0.56
N ALA A 75 18.58 -8.67 1.28
CA ALA A 75 18.10 -7.34 0.94
C ALA A 75 17.71 -6.57 2.21
N SER A 76 17.66 -5.24 2.11
CA SER A 76 17.11 -4.41 3.20
C SER A 76 15.64 -4.73 3.43
N LEU A 77 15.14 -4.49 4.64
CA LEU A 77 13.72 -4.67 4.94
C LEU A 77 12.84 -3.82 4.00
N ALA A 78 13.25 -2.57 3.73
CA ALA A 78 12.53 -1.70 2.81
C ALA A 78 12.43 -2.30 1.39
N ALA A 79 13.53 -2.83 0.86
CA ALA A 79 13.53 -3.49 -0.45
C ALA A 79 12.63 -4.72 -0.48
N VAL A 80 12.61 -5.53 0.59
CA VAL A 80 11.75 -6.71 0.69
C VAL A 80 10.27 -6.31 0.77
N VAL A 81 9.93 -5.28 1.56
CA VAL A 81 8.56 -4.76 1.67
C VAL A 81 8.09 -4.20 0.31
N ARG A 82 8.95 -3.44 -0.37
CA ARG A 82 8.68 -2.94 -1.72
C ARG A 82 8.43 -4.09 -2.71
N GLN A 83 9.26 -5.14 -2.70
CA GLN A 83 9.05 -6.33 -3.54
C GLN A 83 7.72 -7.02 -3.23
N ARG A 84 7.33 -7.07 -1.95
CA ARG A 84 6.05 -7.67 -1.56
C ARG A 84 4.87 -6.83 -2.05
N ALA A 85 4.92 -5.51 -1.91
CA ALA A 85 3.93 -4.59 -2.45
C ALA A 85 3.79 -4.73 -3.98
N MET A 86 4.91 -4.82 -4.72
CA MET A 86 4.92 -5.06 -6.16
C MET A 86 4.30 -6.42 -6.53
N ALA A 87 4.53 -7.47 -5.75
CA ALA A 87 3.90 -8.77 -5.96
C ALA A 87 2.37 -8.70 -5.79
N TRP A 88 1.88 -7.93 -4.80
CA TRP A 88 0.45 -7.68 -4.64
C TRP A 88 -0.12 -6.81 -5.76
N PHE A 89 0.59 -5.79 -6.19
CA PHE A 89 0.20 -4.95 -7.34
C PHE A 89 -0.03 -5.80 -8.59
N GLY A 90 0.89 -6.71 -8.90
CA GLY A 90 0.74 -7.65 -10.01
C GLY A 90 -0.39 -8.66 -9.80
N ARG A 91 -0.49 -9.28 -8.61
CA ARG A 91 -1.50 -10.29 -8.28
C ARG A 91 -2.93 -9.74 -8.30
N LEU A 92 -3.11 -8.51 -7.86
CA LEU A 92 -4.40 -7.82 -7.85
C LEU A 92 -4.71 -7.15 -9.19
N ARG A 93 -3.80 -7.25 -10.16
CA ARG A 93 -3.91 -6.66 -11.49
C ARG A 93 -4.14 -5.15 -11.46
N VAL A 94 -3.56 -4.45 -10.47
CA VAL A 94 -3.73 -2.99 -10.33
C VAL A 94 -3.17 -2.24 -11.54
N TRP A 95 -2.30 -2.87 -12.31
CA TRP A 95 -1.74 -2.37 -13.56
C TRP A 95 -2.71 -2.45 -14.75
N ASP A 96 -3.83 -3.19 -14.64
CA ASP A 96 -4.74 -3.48 -15.73
C ASP A 96 -5.87 -2.42 -15.79
N THR A 97 -5.47 -1.18 -15.98
CA THR A 97 -6.36 -0.02 -16.13
C THR A 97 -6.12 0.67 -17.48
N GLU A 98 -7.18 1.23 -18.07
CA GLU A 98 -7.14 1.85 -19.41
C GLU A 98 -6.08 2.95 -19.52
N TYR A 99 -5.94 3.77 -18.46
CA TYR A 99 -5.02 4.92 -18.46
C TYR A 99 -3.70 4.65 -17.73
N ASN A 100 -3.42 3.41 -17.32
CA ASN A 100 -2.25 3.04 -16.50
C ASN A 100 -2.15 3.90 -15.22
N ASN A 101 -3.26 4.11 -14.55
CA ASN A 101 -3.43 4.99 -13.40
C ASN A 101 -3.91 4.27 -12.13
N GLY A 102 -3.67 2.96 -12.08
CA GLY A 102 -3.92 2.16 -10.88
C GLY A 102 -2.94 2.48 -9.75
N VAL A 103 -3.44 2.49 -8.51
CA VAL A 103 -2.66 2.73 -7.29
C VAL A 103 -2.95 1.64 -6.27
N LEU A 104 -1.89 1.04 -5.74
CA LEU A 104 -1.96 0.16 -4.58
C LEU A 104 -1.40 0.89 -3.35
N ILE A 105 -2.23 1.04 -2.32
CA ILE A 105 -1.79 1.41 -0.98
C ILE A 105 -1.61 0.11 -0.18
N TYR A 106 -0.36 -0.26 0.08
CA TYR A 106 -0.01 -1.49 0.78
C TYR A 106 0.49 -1.17 2.19
N LEU A 107 -0.13 -1.79 3.21
CA LEU A 107 0.24 -1.67 4.61
C LEU A 107 0.70 -3.02 5.15
N LEU A 108 1.92 -3.09 5.70
CA LEU A 108 2.45 -4.24 6.43
C LEU A 108 2.46 -3.95 7.94
N LEU A 109 1.54 -4.57 8.66
CA LEU A 109 1.32 -4.28 10.09
C LEU A 109 2.49 -4.68 10.98
N ALA A 110 3.04 -5.89 10.78
CA ALA A 110 4.14 -6.40 11.59
C ALA A 110 5.37 -5.49 11.60
N GLU A 111 5.62 -4.77 10.51
CA GLU A 111 6.75 -3.86 10.38
C GLU A 111 6.35 -2.38 10.45
N ARG A 112 5.04 -2.09 10.61
CA ARG A 112 4.48 -0.73 10.57
C ARG A 112 4.98 0.05 9.36
N ARG A 113 4.97 -0.63 8.21
CA ARG A 113 5.45 -0.08 6.94
C ARG A 113 4.35 0.04 5.94
N ILE A 114 4.45 1.08 5.14
CA ILE A 114 3.55 1.33 4.04
C ILE A 114 4.35 1.49 2.76
N GLU A 115 3.73 1.09 1.65
CA GLU A 115 4.22 1.33 0.30
C GLU A 115 3.05 1.81 -0.57
N ILE A 116 3.31 2.83 -1.36
CA ILE A 116 2.41 3.23 -2.43
C ILE A 116 3.05 2.77 -3.74
N VAL A 117 2.34 1.91 -4.46
CA VAL A 117 2.76 1.41 -5.78
C VAL A 117 1.82 1.97 -6.82
N THR A 118 2.35 2.70 -7.77
CA THR A 118 1.60 3.35 -8.83
C THR A 118 1.96 2.77 -10.19
N ASP A 119 1.01 2.77 -11.10
CA ASP A 119 1.25 2.42 -12.49
C ASP A 119 1.97 3.54 -13.25
N ARG A 120 2.41 3.21 -14.46
CA ARG A 120 3.29 4.03 -15.31
C ARG A 120 2.70 5.39 -15.68
N GLY A 121 1.38 5.49 -15.81
CA GLY A 121 0.71 6.76 -16.09
C GLY A 121 0.97 7.79 -14.99
N LEU A 122 0.75 7.40 -13.74
CA LEU A 122 1.01 8.26 -12.57
C LEU A 122 2.50 8.56 -12.34
N GLN A 123 3.38 7.60 -12.59
CA GLN A 123 4.83 7.81 -12.44
C GLN A 123 5.40 8.90 -13.37
N ARG A 124 4.72 9.19 -14.46
CA ARG A 124 5.11 10.25 -15.41
C ARG A 124 4.61 11.64 -15.01
N CYS A 125 3.55 11.70 -14.20
CA CYS A 125 2.84 12.93 -13.87
C CYS A 125 3.19 13.47 -12.48
N ALA A 126 3.39 12.60 -11.50
CA ALA A 126 3.71 12.97 -10.13
C ALA A 126 5.19 12.67 -9.81
N SER A 127 5.85 13.58 -9.13
CA SER A 127 7.24 13.40 -8.77
C SER A 127 7.43 12.32 -7.70
N ALA A 128 8.62 11.70 -7.67
CA ALA A 128 8.97 10.75 -6.61
C ALA A 128 8.92 11.40 -5.21
N GLN A 129 9.13 12.73 -5.12
CA GLN A 129 9.07 13.48 -3.87
C GLN A 129 7.64 13.62 -3.34
N ASP A 130 6.63 13.80 -4.22
CA ASP A 130 5.22 13.88 -3.81
C ASP A 130 4.78 12.56 -3.17
N TRP A 131 5.14 11.44 -3.81
CA TRP A 131 4.86 10.10 -3.28
C TRP A 131 5.59 9.81 -1.98
N GLN A 132 6.86 10.23 -1.86
CA GLN A 132 7.62 10.02 -0.64
C GLN A 132 7.04 10.82 0.52
N ALA A 133 6.65 12.07 0.28
CA ALA A 133 6.01 12.90 1.31
C ALA A 133 4.68 12.29 1.82
N ALA A 134 3.87 11.71 0.93
CA ALA A 134 2.65 10.99 1.30
C ALA A 134 2.98 9.75 2.17
N VAL A 135 3.96 8.95 1.76
CA VAL A 135 4.43 7.77 2.51
C VAL A 135 4.95 8.16 3.90
N ASP A 136 5.73 9.24 4.01
CA ASP A 136 6.33 9.69 5.28
C ASP A 136 5.25 10.16 6.29
N ARG A 137 4.25 10.92 5.82
CA ARG A 137 3.12 11.35 6.67
C ARG A 137 2.33 10.15 7.18
N LEU A 138 2.05 9.21 6.31
CA LEU A 138 1.34 7.99 6.66
C LEU A 138 2.13 7.11 7.62
N ALA A 139 3.46 7.00 7.44
CA ALA A 139 4.33 6.28 8.35
C ALA A 139 4.29 6.87 9.77
N ALA A 140 4.20 8.20 9.92
CA ALA A 140 4.07 8.85 11.22
C ALA A 140 2.75 8.47 11.94
N HIS A 141 1.63 8.41 11.23
CA HIS A 141 0.35 7.92 11.79
C HIS A 141 0.46 6.46 12.25
N LEU A 142 1.07 5.59 11.44
CA LEU A 142 1.24 4.18 11.79
C LEU A 142 2.14 3.98 13.02
N GLN A 143 3.22 4.76 13.13
CA GLN A 143 4.10 4.72 14.31
C GLN A 143 3.35 5.14 15.58
N ALA A 144 2.44 6.10 15.47
CA ALA A 144 1.56 6.54 16.54
C ALA A 144 0.36 5.61 16.82
N GLY A 145 0.23 4.50 16.10
CA GLY A 145 -0.88 3.55 16.24
C GLY A 145 -2.21 4.01 15.64
N ARG A 146 -2.24 5.13 14.92
CA ARG A 146 -3.44 5.71 14.30
C ARG A 146 -3.62 5.19 12.88
N ILE A 147 -4.01 3.92 12.75
CA ILE A 147 -4.13 3.24 11.44
C ILE A 147 -5.23 3.86 10.58
N GLU A 148 -6.40 4.13 11.17
CA GLU A 148 -7.55 4.73 10.48
C GLU A 148 -7.19 6.10 9.91
N ASP A 149 -6.64 7.01 10.73
CA ASP A 149 -6.23 8.34 10.30
C ASP A 149 -5.22 8.25 9.16
N GLY A 150 -4.22 7.38 9.32
CA GLY A 150 -3.19 7.18 8.32
C GLY A 150 -3.74 6.70 6.98
N LEU A 151 -4.58 5.67 6.97
CA LEU A 151 -5.18 5.15 5.74
C LEU A 151 -6.11 6.17 5.09
N THR A 152 -6.89 6.90 5.88
CA THR A 152 -7.77 7.97 5.38
C THR A 152 -6.95 9.07 4.72
N GLN A 153 -5.91 9.55 5.38
CA GLN A 153 -5.05 10.60 4.82
C GLN A 153 -4.33 10.14 3.56
N ALA A 154 -3.80 8.90 3.53
CA ALA A 154 -3.18 8.37 2.33
C ALA A 154 -4.13 8.34 1.14
N LEU A 155 -5.38 7.91 1.40
CA LEU A 155 -6.41 7.87 0.37
C LEU A 155 -6.75 9.27 -0.16
N GLU A 156 -6.83 10.26 0.73
CA GLU A 156 -7.09 11.65 0.34
C GLU A 156 -5.95 12.24 -0.50
N GLU A 157 -4.69 11.98 -0.14
CA GLU A 157 -3.52 12.45 -0.88
C GLU A 157 -3.41 11.78 -2.26
N VAL A 158 -3.60 10.45 -2.33
CA VAL A 158 -3.64 9.72 -3.59
C VAL A 158 -4.77 10.23 -4.47
N SER A 159 -5.95 10.44 -3.88
CA SER A 159 -7.11 10.99 -4.60
C SER A 159 -6.82 12.39 -5.17
N ALA A 160 -6.18 13.27 -4.40
CA ALA A 160 -5.83 14.61 -4.86
C ALA A 160 -4.88 14.57 -6.08
N LEU A 161 -3.89 13.68 -6.07
CA LEU A 161 -2.99 13.48 -7.21
C LEU A 161 -3.74 12.93 -8.43
N LEU A 162 -4.65 11.98 -8.22
CA LEU A 162 -5.46 11.41 -9.30
C LEU A 162 -6.41 12.45 -9.88
N VAL A 163 -7.07 13.28 -9.07
CA VAL A 163 -7.92 14.38 -9.55
C VAL A 163 -7.12 15.39 -10.36
N THR A 164 -5.89 15.68 -9.95
CA THR A 164 -5.03 16.64 -10.65
C THR A 164 -4.60 16.15 -12.03
N HIS A 165 -4.25 14.87 -12.16
CA HIS A 165 -3.63 14.33 -13.37
C HIS A 165 -4.58 13.50 -14.24
N PHE A 166 -5.63 12.92 -13.64
CA PHE A 166 -6.60 12.03 -14.27
C PHE A 166 -8.04 12.40 -13.89
N PRO A 167 -8.46 13.68 -14.05
CA PRO A 167 -9.79 14.11 -13.65
C PRO A 167 -10.87 13.38 -14.45
N GLN A 168 -11.99 13.04 -13.79
CA GLN A 168 -13.20 12.57 -14.48
C GLN A 168 -13.78 13.71 -15.32
N ARG A 169 -14.03 13.46 -16.59
CA ARG A 169 -14.63 14.44 -17.49
C ARG A 169 -16.13 14.31 -17.54
N ALA A 170 -16.83 15.44 -17.63
CA ALA A 170 -18.28 15.44 -17.76
C ALA A 170 -18.71 14.71 -19.05
N GLY A 171 -19.63 13.75 -18.90
CA GLY A 171 -20.16 12.96 -20.02
C GLY A 171 -19.38 11.68 -20.34
N GLU A 172 -18.22 11.45 -19.73
CA GLU A 172 -17.52 10.18 -19.84
C GLU A 172 -18.11 9.16 -18.84
N PRO A 173 -18.37 7.90 -19.26
CA PRO A 173 -18.86 6.90 -18.35
C PRO A 173 -17.78 6.58 -17.30
N GLN A 174 -18.20 6.60 -16.03
CA GLN A 174 -17.34 6.11 -14.97
C GLN A 174 -17.16 4.59 -15.13
N ARG A 175 -15.92 4.16 -15.30
CA ARG A 175 -15.56 2.75 -15.38
C ARG A 175 -14.93 2.32 -14.05
N ASN A 176 -15.55 1.35 -13.41
CA ASN A 176 -14.94 0.64 -12.30
C ASN A 176 -14.23 -0.59 -12.86
N GLU A 177 -12.91 -0.49 -13.08
CA GLU A 177 -12.10 -1.52 -13.73
C GLU A 177 -11.56 -2.54 -12.73
N LEU A 178 -11.44 -2.14 -11.45
CA LEU A 178 -10.97 -2.99 -10.37
C LEU A 178 -12.04 -3.12 -9.28
N PRO A 179 -12.16 -4.28 -8.63
CA PRO A 179 -13.14 -4.43 -7.57
C PRO A 179 -12.77 -3.52 -6.37
N ASP A 180 -13.71 -2.67 -5.96
CA ASP A 180 -13.59 -1.83 -4.76
C ASP A 180 -13.51 -2.71 -3.52
N ARG A 181 -12.31 -3.01 -3.07
CA ARG A 181 -12.12 -3.85 -1.89
C ARG A 181 -10.92 -3.42 -1.06
N VAL A 182 -11.09 -3.57 0.24
CA VAL A 182 -9.98 -3.55 1.19
C VAL A 182 -9.55 -5.00 1.42
N LEU A 183 -8.42 -5.39 0.84
CA LEU A 183 -7.87 -6.72 1.03
C LEU A 183 -7.15 -6.79 2.37
N ARG A 184 -7.52 -7.77 3.21
CA ARG A 184 -6.91 -8.04 4.52
C ARG A 184 -6.38 -9.47 4.54
N VAL A 185 -5.06 -9.65 4.66
CA VAL A 185 -4.33 -10.93 4.54
C VAL A 185 -3.26 -11.09 5.61
#